data_000b9ba8df8b0eb6f75a0c8efebda9ce
#
_entry.id   000b9ba8df8b0eb6f75a0c8efebda9ce
#
_cell.length_a   1.000
_cell.length_b   1.000
_cell.length_c   1.000
_cell.angle_alpha   90.00
_cell.angle_beta   90.00
_cell.angle_gamma   90.00
#
_symmetry.space_group_name_H-M   'P 1'
#
loop_
_entity.id
_entity.type
_entity.pdbx_description
1 polymer ?
#
loop_
_entity_poly.entity_id
_entity_poly.type
_entity_poly.pdbx_seq_one_letter_code
_entity_poly.pdbx_strand_id
1 'polypeptide(L)'
;TMEAATRFKDVDQFYIPWSFDYRGRAYPIPAFLSPQDTDFGKSLIRFVEPAYLTPDSEDWLAFQVATTYGLDKATMQERLDWVKNNSTLIGAVALDPIGNRTEWEEVEEPWQFLAACEEYYHCVMLKDRDHTSLMISTDATCSGLQILAGLARDESTAKLVNVVPSDTPQDAYKVVAMHARPNCPKEYQYFMDRKVLNVQ
;
A
#
# COMPACT_ATOMS: atom_id res chain seq x y z
N THR A 1 11.78 9.26 -14.86
CA THR A 1 12.25 8.40 -13.71
C THR A 1 13.55 7.68 -14.08
N MET A 2 13.65 6.93 -15.20
CA MET A 2 14.86 6.17 -15.59
C MET A 2 16.13 7.01 -15.67
N GLU A 3 16.09 8.21 -16.24
CA GLU A 3 17.25 9.11 -16.29
C GLU A 3 17.73 9.50 -14.89
N ALA A 4 16.78 9.81 -13.98
CA ALA A 4 17.10 10.11 -12.60
C ALA A 4 17.70 8.88 -11.90
N ALA A 5 17.11 7.69 -12.05
CA ALA A 5 17.63 6.45 -11.49
C ALA A 5 19.07 6.16 -11.98
N THR A 6 19.35 6.38 -13.27
CA THR A 6 20.70 6.19 -13.82
C THR A 6 21.73 7.14 -13.21
N ARG A 7 21.33 8.37 -12.86
CA ARG A 7 22.23 9.34 -12.18
C ARG A 7 22.58 8.93 -10.75
N PHE A 8 21.65 8.26 -10.06
CA PHE A 8 21.81 7.88 -8.65
C PHE A 8 22.26 6.43 -8.45
N LYS A 9 22.38 5.62 -9.52
CA LYS A 9 22.67 4.17 -9.41
C LYS A 9 23.99 3.83 -8.68
N ASP A 10 24.97 4.72 -8.74
CA ASP A 10 26.31 4.53 -8.12
C ASP A 10 26.47 5.41 -6.85
N VAL A 11 25.39 5.99 -6.34
CA VAL A 11 25.36 6.82 -5.13
C VAL A 11 24.88 5.98 -3.96
N ASP A 12 25.68 5.87 -2.92
CA ASP A 12 25.38 5.02 -1.75
C ASP A 12 24.11 5.44 -1.04
N GLN A 13 23.87 6.75 -0.95
CA GLN A 13 22.66 7.32 -0.33
C GLN A 13 22.35 8.70 -0.87
N PHE A 14 21.07 9.05 -0.88
CA PHE A 14 20.60 10.39 -1.20
C PHE A 14 19.45 10.80 -0.28
N TYR A 15 19.21 12.08 -0.17
CA TYR A 15 18.16 12.64 0.68
C TYR A 15 17.12 13.33 -0.17
N ILE A 16 15.86 13.10 0.16
CA ILE A 16 14.72 13.73 -0.52
C ILE A 16 14.32 14.96 0.28
N PRO A 17 14.45 16.18 -0.26
CA PRO A 17 13.93 17.38 0.39
C PRO A 17 12.40 17.39 0.35
N TRP A 18 11.79 17.85 1.44
CA TRP A 18 10.34 17.90 1.62
C TRP A 18 9.87 19.32 1.86
N SER A 19 8.66 19.64 1.45
CA SER A 19 7.95 20.86 1.78
C SER A 19 6.56 20.55 2.32
N PHE A 20 5.98 21.50 3.06
CA PHE A 20 4.62 21.40 3.57
C PHE A 20 3.68 22.30 2.76
N ASP A 21 2.47 21.80 2.48
CA ASP A 21 1.39 22.64 1.98
C ASP A 21 0.73 23.43 3.15
N TYR A 22 -0.20 24.34 2.80
CA TYR A 22 -0.91 25.14 3.81
C TYR A 22 -1.79 24.32 4.77
N ARG A 23 -2.06 23.05 4.45
CA ARG A 23 -2.81 22.09 5.28
C ARG A 23 -1.89 21.27 6.19
N GLY A 24 -0.58 21.48 6.14
CA GLY A 24 0.41 20.74 6.91
C GLY A 24 0.76 19.37 6.35
N ARG A 25 0.42 19.07 5.08
CA ARG A 25 0.82 17.83 4.42
C ARG A 25 2.21 17.96 3.83
N ALA A 26 3.05 16.96 4.08
CA ALA A 26 4.41 16.89 3.52
C ALA A 26 4.39 16.33 2.11
N TYR A 27 5.13 16.98 1.21
CA TYR A 27 5.34 16.54 -0.16
C TYR A 27 6.81 16.54 -0.51
N PRO A 28 7.32 15.50 -1.21
CA PRO A 28 8.68 15.53 -1.73
C PRO A 28 8.79 16.60 -2.81
N ILE A 29 9.87 17.38 -2.79
CA ILE A 29 10.12 18.40 -3.82
C ILE A 29 10.49 17.78 -5.16
N PRO A 30 11.34 16.71 -5.23
CA PRO A 30 11.63 16.02 -6.48
C PRO A 30 10.40 15.33 -7.05
N ALA A 31 10.17 15.50 -8.36
CA ALA A 31 9.06 14.88 -9.08
C ALA A 31 9.28 13.37 -9.34
N PHE A 32 10.53 12.89 -9.26
CA PHE A 32 10.92 11.52 -9.57
C PHE A 32 11.77 10.92 -8.44
N LEU A 33 11.75 9.59 -8.34
CA LEU A 33 12.45 8.83 -7.30
C LEU A 33 12.08 9.33 -5.89
N SER A 34 10.80 9.37 -5.61
CA SER A 34 10.26 9.79 -4.32
C SER A 34 9.19 8.79 -3.84
N PRO A 35 8.87 8.77 -2.54
CA PRO A 35 7.80 7.93 -2.01
C PRO A 35 6.39 8.24 -2.56
N GLN A 36 6.24 9.32 -3.31
CA GLN A 36 4.98 9.73 -3.97
C GLN A 36 5.07 9.68 -5.50
N ASP A 37 6.08 9.02 -6.05
CA ASP A 37 6.23 8.78 -7.48
C ASP A 37 5.22 7.72 -7.98
N THR A 38 5.26 7.42 -9.27
CA THR A 38 4.57 6.29 -9.89
C THR A 38 5.01 4.95 -9.28
N ASP A 39 4.27 3.89 -9.54
CA ASP A 39 4.61 2.53 -9.13
C ASP A 39 6.08 2.18 -9.44
N PHE A 40 6.51 2.42 -10.69
CA PHE A 40 7.89 2.20 -11.11
C PHE A 40 8.91 3.04 -10.32
N GLY A 41 8.63 4.32 -10.07
CA GLY A 41 9.54 5.19 -9.32
C GLY A 41 9.68 4.78 -7.86
N LYS A 42 8.58 4.36 -7.22
CA LYS A 42 8.58 3.84 -5.84
C LYS A 42 9.36 2.53 -5.72
N SER A 43 9.24 1.62 -6.70
CA SER A 43 9.93 0.33 -6.66
C SER A 43 11.46 0.42 -6.68
N LEU A 44 12.00 1.55 -7.18
CA LEU A 44 13.45 1.77 -7.32
C LEU A 44 14.12 2.32 -6.06
N ILE A 45 13.36 2.75 -5.05
CA ILE A 45 13.92 3.37 -3.84
C ILE A 45 13.75 2.45 -2.63
N ARG A 46 14.75 2.46 -1.76
CA ARG A 46 14.81 1.68 -0.53
C ARG A 46 15.32 2.55 0.61
N PHE A 47 15.05 2.18 1.85
CA PHE A 47 15.66 2.83 3.00
C PHE A 47 17.15 2.49 3.09
N VAL A 48 17.99 3.45 3.46
CA VAL A 48 19.42 3.24 3.68
C VAL A 48 19.65 2.38 4.93
N GLU A 49 18.92 2.68 6.01
CA GLU A 49 18.98 1.89 7.24
C GLU A 49 18.03 0.71 7.14
N PRO A 50 18.54 -0.53 7.11
CA PRO A 50 17.70 -1.71 7.07
C PRO A 50 17.05 -1.98 8.44
N ALA A 51 15.85 -2.57 8.41
CA ALA A 51 15.20 -3.11 9.59
C ALA A 51 15.48 -4.61 9.69
N TYR A 52 15.93 -5.08 10.85
CA TYR A 52 16.08 -6.51 11.13
C TYR A 52 14.72 -7.19 11.22
N LEU A 53 14.63 -8.40 10.68
CA LEU A 53 13.39 -9.15 10.64
C LEU A 53 12.99 -9.68 12.01
N THR A 54 11.73 -9.57 12.31
CA THR A 54 11.03 -10.18 13.43
C THR A 54 9.85 -10.98 12.88
N PRO A 55 9.20 -11.84 13.65
CA PRO A 55 7.99 -12.52 13.18
C PRO A 55 6.93 -11.56 12.63
N ASP A 56 6.72 -10.41 13.28
CA ASP A 56 5.79 -9.38 12.80
C ASP A 56 6.24 -8.75 11.47
N SER A 57 7.55 -8.66 11.22
CA SER A 57 8.08 -8.13 9.96
C SER A 57 7.81 -9.05 8.77
N GLU A 58 7.81 -10.37 8.97
CA GLU A 58 7.45 -11.35 7.95
C GLU A 58 6.00 -11.13 7.49
N ASP A 59 5.09 -10.85 8.43
CA ASP A 59 3.68 -10.53 8.13
C ASP A 59 3.54 -9.22 7.35
N TRP A 60 4.34 -8.20 7.67
CA TRP A 60 4.34 -6.94 6.93
C TRP A 60 4.93 -7.06 5.53
N LEU A 61 5.90 -7.91 5.30
CA LEU A 61 6.38 -8.22 3.96
C LEU A 61 5.30 -8.94 3.14
N ALA A 62 4.60 -9.91 3.74
CA ALA A 62 3.46 -10.58 3.13
C ALA A 62 2.32 -9.59 2.82
N PHE A 63 2.03 -8.66 3.75
CA PHE A 63 1.08 -7.56 3.54
C PHE A 63 1.43 -6.74 2.30
N GLN A 64 2.71 -6.38 2.11
CA GLN A 64 3.15 -5.60 0.95
C GLN A 64 2.95 -6.37 -0.36
N VAL A 65 3.32 -7.66 -0.40
CA VAL A 65 3.12 -8.52 -1.57
C VAL A 65 1.64 -8.56 -1.97
N ALA A 66 0.75 -8.85 -1.02
CA ALA A 66 -0.68 -8.95 -1.28
C ALA A 66 -1.31 -7.60 -1.68
N THR A 67 -0.88 -6.50 -1.03
CA THR A 67 -1.39 -5.16 -1.31
C THR A 67 -1.04 -4.72 -2.73
N THR A 68 0.22 -4.90 -3.14
CA THR A 68 0.68 -4.50 -4.47
C THR A 68 0.12 -5.40 -5.58
N TYR A 69 -0.26 -6.63 -5.26
CA TYR A 69 -1.01 -7.50 -6.17
C TYR A 69 -2.42 -6.97 -6.46
N GLY A 70 -3.07 -6.30 -5.48
CA GLY A 70 -4.41 -5.73 -5.62
C GLY A 70 -5.36 -6.05 -4.46
N LEU A 71 -4.89 -6.66 -3.37
CA LEU A 71 -5.69 -6.93 -2.19
C LEU A 71 -5.65 -5.77 -1.17
N ASP A 72 -5.70 -4.54 -1.65
CA ASP A 72 -5.59 -3.32 -0.84
C ASP A 72 -6.73 -3.14 0.19
N LYS A 73 -7.89 -3.78 -0.05
CA LYS A 73 -9.09 -3.72 0.82
C LYS A 73 -9.32 -4.98 1.64
N ALA A 74 -8.47 -6.00 1.47
CA ALA A 74 -8.56 -7.23 2.25
C ALA A 74 -8.09 -7.01 3.69
N THR A 75 -8.56 -7.85 4.61
CA THR A 75 -8.05 -7.89 5.98
C THR A 75 -6.61 -8.38 6.01
N MET A 76 -5.90 -8.15 7.12
CA MET A 76 -4.54 -8.66 7.30
C MET A 76 -4.51 -10.19 7.12
N GLN A 77 -5.43 -10.91 7.74
CA GLN A 77 -5.48 -12.37 7.66
C GLN A 77 -5.71 -12.88 6.22
N GLU A 78 -6.62 -12.27 5.47
CA GLU A 78 -6.87 -12.63 4.08
C GLU A 78 -5.62 -12.42 3.20
N ARG A 79 -4.86 -11.36 3.44
CA ARG A 79 -3.59 -11.11 2.74
C ARG A 79 -2.54 -12.15 3.07
N LEU A 80 -2.36 -12.49 4.35
CA LEU A 80 -1.42 -13.52 4.79
C LEU A 80 -1.78 -14.89 4.21
N ASP A 81 -3.05 -15.25 4.23
CA ASP A 81 -3.56 -16.50 3.65
C ASP A 81 -3.35 -16.55 2.13
N TRP A 82 -3.59 -15.43 1.45
CA TRP A 82 -3.35 -15.34 0.01
C TRP A 82 -1.87 -15.54 -0.34
N VAL A 83 -0.96 -14.86 0.35
CA VAL A 83 0.50 -15.01 0.14
C VAL A 83 0.95 -16.43 0.38
N LYS A 84 0.48 -17.06 1.46
CA LYS A 84 0.78 -18.45 1.77
C LYS A 84 0.32 -19.41 0.67
N ASN A 85 -0.90 -19.20 0.15
CA ASN A 85 -1.47 -20.04 -0.91
C ASN A 85 -0.83 -19.81 -2.28
N ASN A 86 -0.22 -18.62 -2.49
CA ASN A 86 0.44 -18.24 -3.74
C ASN A 86 1.97 -18.22 -3.66
N SER A 87 2.56 -18.90 -2.67
CA SER A 87 4.01 -18.92 -2.45
C SER A 87 4.79 -19.41 -3.68
N THR A 88 4.26 -20.35 -4.45
CA THR A 88 4.88 -20.82 -5.70
C THR A 88 4.96 -19.73 -6.75
N LEU A 89 3.89 -18.97 -6.94
CA LEU A 89 3.85 -17.82 -7.85
C LEU A 89 4.85 -16.74 -7.43
N ILE A 90 4.86 -16.39 -6.15
CA ILE A 90 5.77 -15.39 -5.59
C ILE A 90 7.24 -15.80 -5.80
N GLY A 91 7.57 -17.06 -5.52
CA GLY A 91 8.90 -17.60 -5.76
C GLY A 91 9.28 -17.63 -7.23
N ALA A 92 8.37 -17.98 -8.13
CA ALA A 92 8.62 -17.98 -9.57
C ALA A 92 8.89 -16.57 -10.11
N VAL A 93 8.09 -15.59 -9.70
CA VAL A 93 8.27 -14.17 -10.06
C VAL A 93 9.61 -13.63 -9.53
N ALA A 94 9.97 -13.97 -8.29
CA ALA A 94 11.21 -13.52 -7.68
C ALA A 94 12.47 -14.10 -8.38
N LEU A 95 12.41 -15.38 -8.77
CA LEU A 95 13.56 -16.07 -9.38
C LEU A 95 13.74 -15.77 -10.86
N ASP A 96 12.68 -15.66 -11.62
CA ASP A 96 12.70 -15.36 -13.06
C ASP A 96 11.56 -14.41 -13.43
N PRO A 97 11.73 -13.11 -13.16
CA PRO A 97 10.71 -12.12 -13.45
C PRO A 97 10.41 -11.96 -14.94
N ILE A 98 11.38 -12.24 -15.80
CA ILE A 98 11.20 -12.12 -17.27
C ILE A 98 10.39 -13.31 -17.80
N GLY A 99 10.73 -14.53 -17.40
CA GLY A 99 10.01 -15.74 -17.79
C GLY A 99 8.59 -15.80 -17.25
N ASN A 100 8.34 -15.19 -16.09
CA ASN A 100 7.03 -15.14 -15.44
C ASN A 100 6.34 -13.76 -15.59
N ARG A 101 6.65 -13.02 -16.64
CA ARG A 101 6.14 -11.66 -16.85
C ARG A 101 4.62 -11.57 -16.83
N THR A 102 3.92 -12.52 -17.42
CA THR A 102 2.46 -12.58 -17.49
C THR A 102 1.78 -12.67 -16.12
N GLU A 103 2.50 -13.14 -15.10
CA GLU A 103 1.99 -13.31 -13.74
C GLU A 103 1.98 -12.02 -12.93
N TRP A 104 2.74 -11.01 -13.35
CA TRP A 104 2.88 -9.77 -12.59
C TRP A 104 2.66 -8.48 -13.38
N GLU A 105 2.71 -8.48 -14.70
CA GLU A 105 2.64 -7.24 -15.49
C GLU A 105 1.27 -6.54 -15.47
N GLU A 106 0.20 -7.28 -15.18
CA GLU A 106 -1.18 -6.78 -15.13
C GLU A 106 -1.75 -6.61 -13.71
N VAL A 107 -0.92 -6.80 -12.66
CA VAL A 107 -1.36 -6.57 -11.28
C VAL A 107 -1.51 -5.06 -11.00
N GLU A 108 -2.07 -4.68 -9.86
CA GLU A 108 -2.38 -3.28 -9.57
C GLU A 108 -1.14 -2.38 -9.53
N GLU A 109 -0.05 -2.84 -8.87
CA GLU A 109 1.23 -2.13 -8.78
C GLU A 109 2.39 -3.06 -9.19
N PRO A 110 2.58 -3.33 -10.49
CA PRO A 110 3.44 -4.41 -10.98
C PRO A 110 4.91 -4.31 -10.54
N TRP A 111 5.50 -3.12 -10.55
CA TRP A 111 6.89 -2.94 -10.20
C TRP A 111 7.15 -3.05 -8.70
N GLN A 112 6.25 -2.53 -7.89
CA GLN A 112 6.31 -2.70 -6.43
C GLN A 112 6.01 -4.15 -6.05
N PHE A 113 5.09 -4.83 -6.75
CA PHE A 113 4.83 -6.25 -6.56
C PHE A 113 6.07 -7.09 -6.84
N LEU A 114 6.76 -6.83 -7.95
CA LEU A 114 8.02 -7.51 -8.28
C LEU A 114 9.07 -7.33 -7.17
N ALA A 115 9.27 -6.09 -6.72
CA ALA A 115 10.22 -5.78 -5.64
C ALA A 115 9.82 -6.45 -4.31
N ALA A 116 8.52 -6.51 -4.01
CA ALA A 116 8.00 -7.17 -2.82
C ALA A 116 8.14 -8.69 -2.88
N CYS A 117 7.92 -9.31 -4.06
CA CYS A 117 8.14 -10.74 -4.26
C CYS A 117 9.60 -11.13 -4.05
N GLU A 118 10.54 -10.37 -4.62
CA GLU A 118 11.99 -10.59 -4.43
C GLU A 118 12.36 -10.52 -2.94
N GLU A 119 11.92 -9.47 -2.25
CA GLU A 119 12.23 -9.26 -0.84
C GLU A 119 11.61 -10.36 0.04
N TYR A 120 10.34 -10.70 -0.18
CA TYR A 120 9.65 -11.78 0.55
C TYR A 120 10.31 -13.13 0.32
N TYR A 121 10.73 -13.42 -0.90
CA TYR A 121 11.42 -14.66 -1.24
C TYR A 121 12.72 -14.81 -0.45
N HIS A 122 13.57 -13.80 -0.45
CA HIS A 122 14.87 -13.85 0.25
C HIS A 122 14.72 -13.82 1.77
N CYS A 123 13.83 -12.96 2.28
CA CYS A 123 13.67 -12.77 3.72
C CYS A 123 12.87 -13.88 4.42
N VAL A 124 11.80 -14.38 3.76
CA VAL A 124 10.84 -15.26 4.43
C VAL A 124 10.91 -16.69 3.91
N MET A 125 10.98 -16.89 2.58
CA MET A 125 10.96 -18.22 2.00
C MET A 125 12.34 -18.88 2.05
N LEU A 126 13.38 -18.23 1.54
CA LEU A 126 14.74 -18.74 1.51
C LEU A 126 15.50 -18.51 2.81
N LYS A 127 15.18 -17.43 3.53
CA LYS A 127 15.80 -17.01 4.80
C LYS A 127 17.32 -16.82 4.72
N ASP A 128 17.81 -16.36 3.55
CA ASP A 128 19.21 -16.00 3.33
C ASP A 128 19.50 -14.53 3.65
N ARG A 129 18.47 -13.75 3.97
CA ARG A 129 18.53 -12.35 4.35
C ARG A 129 17.75 -12.13 5.67
N ASP A 130 18.40 -11.52 6.67
CA ASP A 130 17.84 -11.28 8.01
C ASP A 130 17.37 -9.84 8.23
N HIS A 131 17.40 -9.02 7.19
CA HIS A 131 17.00 -7.62 7.23
C HIS A 131 16.35 -7.20 5.91
N THR A 132 15.57 -6.12 5.96
CA THR A 132 14.92 -5.52 4.78
C THR A 132 15.06 -4.01 4.78
N SER A 133 15.20 -3.44 3.59
CA SER A 133 15.13 -1.99 3.32
C SER A 133 13.91 -1.61 2.48
N LEU A 134 13.01 -2.56 2.23
CA LEU A 134 11.82 -2.34 1.42
C LEU A 134 10.89 -1.33 2.11
N MET A 135 10.39 -0.37 1.34
CA MET A 135 9.37 0.56 1.81
C MET A 135 8.00 -0.10 1.78
N ILE A 136 7.33 -0.14 2.93
CA ILE A 136 5.94 -0.58 3.05
C ILE A 136 5.06 0.65 3.24
N SER A 137 4.16 0.89 2.30
CA SER A 137 3.24 2.02 2.36
C SER A 137 1.99 1.65 3.14
N THR A 138 1.65 2.50 4.12
CA THR A 138 0.40 2.41 4.87
C THR A 138 -0.37 3.71 4.75
N ASP A 139 -1.69 3.64 4.68
CA ASP A 139 -2.55 4.82 4.60
C ASP A 139 -3.69 4.74 5.63
N ALA A 140 -4.18 5.90 6.04
CA ALA A 140 -5.31 6.01 6.95
C ALA A 140 -6.62 6.09 6.18
N THR A 141 -7.62 5.34 6.61
CA THR A 141 -8.94 5.29 5.95
C THR A 141 -9.60 6.67 5.89
N CYS A 142 -9.51 7.46 6.97
CA CYS A 142 -10.12 8.78 7.09
C CYS A 142 -9.53 9.54 8.28
N SER A 143 -8.27 9.99 8.21
CA SER A 143 -7.48 10.51 9.33
C SER A 143 -8.18 11.63 10.12
N GLY A 144 -8.85 12.57 9.46
CA GLY A 144 -9.57 13.66 10.13
C GLY A 144 -10.69 13.15 11.04
N LEU A 145 -11.54 12.26 10.53
CA LEU A 145 -12.61 11.67 11.33
C LEU A 145 -12.09 10.72 12.40
N GLN A 146 -10.99 10.03 12.16
CA GLN A 146 -10.32 9.19 13.17
C GLN A 146 -9.88 10.02 14.38
N ILE A 147 -9.23 11.15 14.14
CA ILE A 147 -8.79 12.08 15.20
C ILE A 147 -10.02 12.64 15.94
N LEU A 148 -11.04 13.10 15.22
CA LEU A 148 -12.25 13.66 15.84
C LEU A 148 -13.01 12.62 16.66
N ALA A 149 -13.16 11.40 16.16
CA ALA A 149 -13.81 10.31 16.90
C ALA A 149 -13.06 9.97 18.20
N GLY A 150 -11.71 9.94 18.14
CA GLY A 150 -10.88 9.73 19.32
C GLY A 150 -10.99 10.83 20.35
N LEU A 151 -10.94 12.10 19.92
CA LEU A 151 -11.07 13.26 20.81
C LEU A 151 -12.47 13.36 21.43
N ALA A 152 -13.52 13.11 20.66
CA ALA A 152 -14.91 13.14 21.13
C ALA A 152 -15.30 11.87 21.91
N ARG A 153 -14.47 10.81 21.88
CA ARG A 153 -14.77 9.48 22.40
C ARG A 153 -16.08 8.91 21.85
N ASP A 154 -16.35 9.20 20.57
CA ASP A 154 -17.51 8.68 19.86
C ASP A 154 -17.22 7.31 19.29
N GLU A 155 -17.69 6.27 19.98
CA GLU A 155 -17.46 4.87 19.60
C GLU A 155 -18.11 4.54 18.25
N SER A 156 -19.25 5.13 17.92
CA SER A 156 -19.96 4.86 16.67
C SER A 156 -19.16 5.34 15.45
N THR A 157 -18.67 6.56 15.51
CA THR A 157 -17.78 7.10 14.47
C THR A 157 -16.42 6.37 14.47
N ALA A 158 -15.88 6.03 15.64
CA ALA A 158 -14.60 5.30 15.75
C ALA A 158 -14.64 3.91 15.08
N LYS A 159 -15.75 3.18 15.20
CA LYS A 159 -15.99 1.94 14.46
C LYS A 159 -16.05 2.17 12.95
N LEU A 160 -16.81 3.18 12.53
CA LEU A 160 -17.00 3.51 11.12
C LEU A 160 -15.71 3.90 10.39
N VAL A 161 -14.75 4.49 11.10
CA VAL A 161 -13.45 4.91 10.55
C VAL A 161 -12.27 4.01 10.97
N ASN A 162 -12.56 2.81 11.44
CA ASN A 162 -11.57 1.79 11.78
C ASN A 162 -10.57 2.19 12.89
N VAL A 163 -10.98 2.99 13.87
CA VAL A 163 -10.21 3.29 15.09
C VAL A 163 -10.43 2.23 16.15
N VAL A 164 -11.64 1.69 16.21
CA VAL A 164 -12.00 0.57 17.08
C VAL A 164 -12.02 -0.71 16.23
N PRO A 165 -11.41 -1.80 16.71
CA PRO A 165 -11.43 -3.07 16.01
C PRO A 165 -12.83 -3.55 15.65
N SER A 166 -12.99 -4.08 14.44
CA SER A 166 -14.21 -4.72 13.95
C SER A 166 -13.84 -5.95 13.11
N ASP A 167 -14.79 -6.87 12.93
CA ASP A 167 -14.56 -8.12 12.17
C ASP A 167 -14.17 -7.86 10.71
N THR A 168 -14.65 -6.76 10.14
CA THR A 168 -14.32 -6.32 8.79
C THR A 168 -14.04 -4.83 8.75
N PRO A 169 -13.04 -4.39 7.95
CA PRO A 169 -12.81 -2.97 7.73
C PRO A 169 -14.06 -2.25 7.23
N GLN A 170 -14.34 -1.09 7.79
CA GLN A 170 -15.48 -0.26 7.42
C GLN A 170 -15.06 0.81 6.40
N ASP A 171 -15.97 1.14 5.50
CA ASP A 171 -15.80 2.24 4.54
C ASP A 171 -16.80 3.37 4.87
N ALA A 172 -16.31 4.39 5.56
CA ALA A 172 -17.11 5.52 5.98
C ALA A 172 -17.77 6.26 4.79
N TYR A 173 -17.06 6.36 3.67
CA TYR A 173 -17.60 7.02 2.47
C TYR A 173 -18.76 6.24 1.88
N LYS A 174 -18.64 4.92 1.80
CA LYS A 174 -19.70 4.04 1.34
C LYS A 174 -20.93 4.11 2.22
N VAL A 175 -20.76 4.09 3.54
CA VAL A 175 -21.87 4.17 4.50
C VAL A 175 -22.59 5.52 4.37
N VAL A 176 -21.86 6.64 4.30
CA VAL A 176 -22.44 7.97 4.10
C VAL A 176 -23.18 8.05 2.76
N ALA A 177 -22.59 7.54 1.69
CA ALA A 177 -23.20 7.52 0.36
C ALA A 177 -24.51 6.71 0.35
N MET A 178 -24.53 5.53 0.98
CA MET A 178 -25.75 4.72 1.09
C MET A 178 -26.88 5.44 1.84
N HIS A 179 -26.58 6.20 2.88
CA HIS A 179 -27.57 7.01 3.61
C HIS A 179 -28.05 8.24 2.82
N ALA A 180 -27.15 8.87 2.07
CA ALA A 180 -27.49 10.06 1.28
C ALA A 180 -28.24 9.73 -0.02
N ARG A 181 -28.00 8.54 -0.61
CA ARG A 181 -28.53 8.14 -1.91
C ARG A 181 -30.05 8.26 -2.05
N PRO A 182 -30.91 7.85 -1.09
CA PRO A 182 -32.35 7.99 -1.21
C PRO A 182 -32.82 9.43 -1.39
N ASN A 183 -32.07 10.40 -0.85
CA ASN A 183 -32.36 11.82 -0.90
C ASN A 183 -31.61 12.56 -2.01
N CYS A 184 -30.78 11.86 -2.79
CA CYS A 184 -30.00 12.44 -3.86
C CYS A 184 -30.82 12.47 -5.16
N PRO A 185 -30.90 13.61 -5.88
CA PRO A 185 -31.50 13.68 -7.19
C PRO A 185 -30.91 12.64 -8.15
N LYS A 186 -31.75 12.06 -9.03
CA LYS A 186 -31.34 10.94 -9.89
C LYS A 186 -30.15 11.28 -10.79
N GLU A 187 -30.04 12.51 -11.26
CA GLU A 187 -28.96 13.01 -12.10
C GLU A 187 -27.59 13.00 -11.40
N TYR A 188 -27.55 13.01 -10.06
CA TYR A 188 -26.31 12.96 -9.28
C TYR A 188 -25.98 11.55 -8.75
N GLN A 189 -26.95 10.61 -8.77
CA GLN A 189 -26.73 9.25 -8.29
C GLN A 189 -25.60 8.53 -9.06
N TYR A 190 -25.46 8.84 -10.36
CA TYR A 190 -24.37 8.31 -11.18
C TYR A 190 -22.97 8.61 -10.61
N PHE A 191 -22.76 9.82 -10.09
CA PHE A 191 -21.47 10.19 -9.49
C PHE A 191 -21.24 9.46 -8.17
N MET A 192 -22.27 9.24 -7.38
CA MET A 192 -22.18 8.45 -6.15
C MET A 192 -21.85 6.99 -6.47
N ASP A 193 -22.57 6.40 -7.41
CA ASP A 193 -22.38 5.01 -7.80
C ASP A 193 -20.96 4.78 -8.36
N ARG A 194 -20.46 5.71 -9.18
CA ARG A 194 -19.15 5.57 -9.81
C ARG A 194 -17.97 5.85 -8.88
N LYS A 195 -18.09 6.83 -7.98
CA LYS A 195 -16.96 7.25 -7.13
C LYS A 195 -16.94 6.60 -5.75
N VAL A 196 -18.07 6.19 -5.22
CA VAL A 196 -18.20 5.76 -3.82
C VAL A 196 -18.74 4.35 -3.69
N LEU A 197 -19.70 3.95 -4.52
CA LEU A 197 -20.34 2.63 -4.41
C LEU A 197 -19.72 1.56 -5.32
N ASN A 198 -19.07 1.96 -6.41
CA ASN A 198 -18.37 1.07 -7.34
C ASN A 198 -16.84 1.08 -7.18
N VAL A 199 -16.31 1.67 -6.14
CA VAL A 199 -14.91 1.47 -5.78
C VAL A 199 -14.84 0.08 -5.13
N GLN A 200 -14.53 -0.89 -5.94
CA GLN A 200 -14.10 -2.21 -5.48
C GLN A 200 -12.69 -2.11 -4.99
#